data_87308b40e6d1805c2ba3672dac16c1c6
#
_entry.id   87308b40e6d1805c2ba3672dac16c1c6
#
_cell.length_a   1.000
_cell.length_b   1.000
_cell.length_c   1.000
_cell.angle_alpha   90.00
_cell.angle_beta   90.00
_cell.angle_gamma   90.00
#
_symmetry.space_group_name_H-M   'P 1'
#
loop_
_entity.id
_entity.type
_entity.pdbx_description
1 polymer ?
#
loop_
_entity_poly.entity_id
_entity_poly.type
_entity_poly.pdbx_seq_one_letter_code
_entity_poly.pdbx_strand_id
1 'polypeptide(L)'
;MTSHISHAAGAVRRLRGAAVLVAVLISLMTPVSLVASPAAASATPSVQVGRSAWVAVSVATLWRTPDSPRAIDAPALARPVRIERWLDGMSTAERRALNGRADTQALLGDRVRVVRLRPGWAKVVVPSQPSQLDPRGYPGWVPRRQLTASTPVASRQVATVVRRTAWLRTDQADGRRSLRVSFGTRLPVVGRAPSSVRVATPTGSVLRIATSVVVVHDPADPAIPPTRASLVRTATSFVGLEYLWSGLSGFGIDCSGLTWLDYRVHGIRIPRDALPQSQHGTAVSPPRRADLMFYATAGKVHHVSMYVGNGQMVHAPGTGKRVQVISISTPTYRQEYAGARRYLP
;
A
#
# COMPACT_ATOMS: atom_id res chain seq x y z
N MET A 1 31.51 68.54 -42.28
CA MET A 1 32.07 68.67 -43.65
C MET A 1 31.15 67.86 -44.53
N THR A 2 30.19 68.51 -45.12
CA THR A 2 30.03 68.84 -46.60
C THR A 2 29.71 67.57 -47.38
N SER A 3 28.41 67.37 -47.79
CA SER A 3 27.77 67.98 -48.97
C SER A 3 27.94 67.10 -50.22
N HIS A 4 26.98 66.66 -50.94
CA HIS A 4 26.16 67.29 -52.01
C HIS A 4 25.26 66.19 -52.62
N ILE A 5 23.98 66.27 -52.64
CA ILE A 5 23.04 66.74 -53.69
C ILE A 5 23.45 66.42 -55.14
N SER A 6 22.63 65.71 -55.88
CA SER A 6 22.21 66.15 -57.21
C SER A 6 20.95 65.43 -57.75
N HIS A 7 20.08 66.26 -58.22
CA HIS A 7 18.83 65.93 -58.96
C HIS A 7 19.13 65.53 -60.42
N ALA A 8 18.24 64.77 -61.03
CA ALA A 8 17.86 64.98 -62.42
C ALA A 8 16.46 64.39 -62.74
N ALA A 9 15.64 65.22 -63.28
CA ALA A 9 14.28 65.03 -63.74
C ALA A 9 14.20 64.56 -65.22
N GLY A 10 13.10 64.07 -65.62
CA GLY A 10 12.60 64.03 -66.99
C GLY A 10 12.17 62.65 -67.49
N ALA A 11 11.03 62.43 -67.91
CA ALA A 11 10.14 62.88 -68.92
C ALA A 11 8.94 61.91 -69.07
N VAL A 12 7.84 62.53 -69.25
CA VAL A 12 6.50 61.93 -69.53
C VAL A 12 6.46 61.30 -70.92
N ARG A 13 5.93 60.11 -71.06
CA ARG A 13 5.31 59.63 -72.32
C ARG A 13 4.03 58.84 -72.06
N ARG A 14 2.95 59.50 -72.49
CA ARG A 14 1.63 58.90 -72.58
C ARG A 14 1.54 57.92 -73.75
N LEU A 15 0.99 56.73 -73.58
CA LEU A 15 0.40 55.93 -74.64
C LEU A 15 -0.89 55.28 -74.13
N ARG A 16 -1.88 55.39 -74.97
CA ARG A 16 -3.33 54.98 -74.74
C ARG A 16 -3.48 53.47 -74.93
N GLY A 17 -4.44 52.89 -74.19
CA GLY A 17 -5.41 51.97 -74.72
C GLY A 17 -5.18 50.50 -74.47
N ALA A 18 -6.02 49.94 -73.65
CA ALA A 18 -6.91 48.81 -73.93
C ALA A 18 -7.51 48.31 -72.59
N ALA A 19 -8.79 48.44 -72.44
CA ALA A 19 -9.54 47.85 -71.33
C ALA A 19 -9.69 46.36 -71.58
N VAL A 20 -9.12 45.51 -70.71
CA VAL A 20 -9.42 44.08 -70.64
C VAL A 20 -10.20 43.86 -69.36
N LEU A 21 -11.52 43.52 -69.52
CA LEU A 21 -12.36 43.08 -68.41
C LEU A 21 -11.84 41.74 -67.94
N VAL A 22 -11.27 41.68 -66.78
CA VAL A 22 -11.00 40.43 -66.06
C VAL A 22 -12.14 40.20 -65.05
N ALA A 23 -12.99 39.25 -65.32
CA ALA A 23 -14.02 38.77 -64.38
C ALA A 23 -13.32 38.03 -63.22
N VAL A 24 -13.30 38.63 -62.05
CA VAL A 24 -12.84 37.99 -60.81
C VAL A 24 -13.98 37.13 -60.27
N LEU A 25 -13.86 35.81 -60.45
CA LEU A 25 -14.66 34.80 -59.73
C LEU A 25 -14.23 34.79 -58.28
N ILE A 26 -14.95 35.42 -57.39
CA ILE A 26 -14.79 35.31 -55.93
C ILE A 26 -15.42 33.97 -55.53
N SER A 27 -14.59 32.93 -55.38
CA SER A 27 -14.98 31.68 -54.70
C SER A 27 -15.20 31.95 -53.22
N LEU A 28 -16.46 31.93 -52.78
CA LEU A 28 -16.81 31.94 -51.35
C LEU A 28 -16.35 30.61 -50.75
N MET A 29 -15.17 30.57 -50.15
CA MET A 29 -14.77 29.50 -49.24
C MET A 29 -15.49 29.71 -47.92
N THR A 30 -16.56 28.93 -47.65
CA THR A 30 -17.16 28.82 -46.35
C THR A 30 -16.14 28.17 -45.38
N PRO A 31 -15.80 28.75 -44.22
CA PRO A 31 -14.95 28.10 -43.25
C PRO A 31 -15.72 26.89 -42.68
N VAL A 32 -15.22 25.67 -42.93
CA VAL A 32 -15.61 24.46 -42.21
C VAL A 32 -15.09 24.59 -40.80
N SER A 33 -15.96 25.01 -39.89
CA SER A 33 -15.64 24.95 -38.45
C SER A 33 -15.53 23.50 -38.04
N LEU A 34 -14.29 23.00 -37.85
CA LEU A 34 -14.05 21.74 -37.15
C LEU A 34 -14.51 21.94 -35.69
N VAL A 35 -15.74 21.50 -35.40
CA VAL A 35 -16.18 21.32 -34.02
C VAL A 35 -15.35 20.16 -33.47
N ALA A 36 -14.32 20.51 -32.70
CA ALA A 36 -13.58 19.51 -31.93
C ALA A 36 -14.55 18.84 -30.95
N SER A 37 -14.89 17.59 -31.22
CA SER A 37 -15.66 16.77 -30.27
C SER A 37 -14.94 16.80 -28.91
N PRO A 38 -15.64 17.11 -27.80
CA PRO A 38 -15.01 17.06 -26.49
C PRO A 38 -14.51 15.64 -26.28
N ALA A 39 -13.18 15.52 -26.04
CA ALA A 39 -12.58 14.25 -25.68
C ALA A 39 -13.37 13.66 -24.50
N ALA A 40 -14.01 12.53 -24.72
CA ALA A 40 -14.76 11.82 -23.69
C ALA A 40 -13.85 11.64 -22.50
N ALA A 41 -14.13 12.33 -21.39
CA ALA A 41 -13.41 12.15 -20.14
C ALA A 41 -13.48 10.67 -19.78
N SER A 42 -12.37 9.97 -19.84
CA SER A 42 -12.29 8.54 -19.52
C SER A 42 -12.81 8.35 -18.10
N ALA A 43 -14.01 7.75 -17.99
CA ALA A 43 -14.63 7.50 -16.69
C ALA A 43 -13.67 6.71 -15.82
N THR A 44 -13.41 7.20 -14.61
CA THR A 44 -12.55 6.49 -13.63
C THR A 44 -13.11 5.08 -13.44
N PRO A 45 -12.30 4.02 -13.63
CA PRO A 45 -12.77 2.65 -13.51
C PRO A 45 -13.46 2.41 -12.16
N SER A 46 -14.64 1.83 -12.17
CA SER A 46 -15.41 1.55 -10.96
C SER A 46 -15.03 0.19 -10.36
N VAL A 47 -15.07 0.10 -9.02
CA VAL A 47 -14.90 -1.18 -8.30
C VAL A 47 -16.07 -2.10 -8.62
N GLN A 48 -15.79 -3.31 -9.16
CA GLN A 48 -16.78 -4.27 -9.68
C GLN A 48 -16.53 -5.67 -9.12
N VAL A 49 -17.62 -6.43 -8.92
CA VAL A 49 -17.57 -7.84 -8.51
C VAL A 49 -16.81 -8.67 -9.57
N GLY A 50 -16.01 -9.63 -9.10
CA GLY A 50 -15.21 -10.52 -9.96
C GLY A 50 -13.91 -9.88 -10.48
N ARG A 51 -13.71 -8.58 -10.29
CA ARG A 51 -12.52 -7.86 -10.75
C ARG A 51 -11.53 -7.61 -9.62
N SER A 52 -10.28 -7.37 -9.99
CA SER A 52 -9.26 -6.86 -9.08
C SER A 52 -9.50 -5.38 -8.76
N ALA A 53 -9.18 -5.01 -7.54
CA ALA A 53 -9.05 -3.62 -7.10
C ALA A 53 -7.79 -3.50 -6.22
N TRP A 54 -7.40 -2.27 -5.91
CA TRP A 54 -6.21 -2.00 -5.09
C TRP A 54 -6.56 -1.10 -3.93
N VAL A 55 -5.92 -1.35 -2.79
CA VAL A 55 -6.06 -0.49 -1.61
C VAL A 55 -5.49 0.89 -1.91
N ALA A 56 -6.33 1.92 -1.75
CA ALA A 56 -6.04 3.32 -2.11
C ALA A 56 -5.80 4.21 -0.88
N VAL A 57 -5.66 3.63 0.30
CA VAL A 57 -5.36 4.29 1.58
C VAL A 57 -4.15 3.64 2.23
N SER A 58 -3.51 4.32 3.20
CA SER A 58 -2.30 3.78 3.84
C SER A 58 -2.50 2.39 4.43
N VAL A 59 -3.63 2.17 5.09
CA VAL A 59 -4.04 0.87 5.66
C VAL A 59 -5.56 0.77 5.58
N ALA A 60 -6.08 -0.28 4.96
CA ALA A 60 -7.49 -0.63 4.99
C ALA A 60 -7.73 -1.75 5.99
N THR A 61 -8.61 -1.55 6.96
CA THR A 61 -9.06 -2.60 7.89
C THR A 61 -10.14 -3.42 7.23
N LEU A 62 -10.01 -4.75 7.27
CA LEU A 62 -11.01 -5.70 6.79
C LEU A 62 -11.95 -6.06 7.94
N TRP A 63 -13.19 -5.65 7.82
CA TRP A 63 -14.24 -5.84 8.79
C TRP A 63 -15.03 -7.13 8.51
N ARG A 64 -15.56 -7.75 9.56
CA ARG A 64 -16.38 -8.99 9.41
C ARG A 64 -17.66 -8.74 8.63
N THR A 65 -18.33 -7.63 8.92
CA THR A 65 -19.52 -7.17 8.22
C THR A 65 -19.48 -5.65 8.02
N PRO A 66 -20.29 -5.07 7.14
CA PRO A 66 -20.45 -3.62 7.05
C PRO A 66 -20.91 -2.94 8.34
N ASP A 67 -21.59 -3.69 9.21
CA ASP A 67 -22.19 -3.22 10.46
C ASP A 67 -21.26 -3.44 11.67
N SER A 68 -20.10 -4.07 11.47
CA SER A 68 -19.11 -4.32 12.53
C SER A 68 -18.46 -3.07 13.10
N PRO A 69 -18.17 -2.00 12.32
CA PRO A 69 -17.58 -0.77 12.84
C PRO A 69 -18.53 -0.03 13.79
N ARG A 70 -17.93 0.57 14.82
CA ARG A 70 -18.61 1.47 15.79
C ARG A 70 -18.40 2.93 15.40
N ALA A 71 -19.09 3.84 16.03
CA ALA A 71 -18.90 5.28 15.82
C ALA A 71 -17.43 5.72 16.02
N ILE A 72 -16.74 5.17 17.03
CA ILE A 72 -15.32 5.45 17.30
C ILE A 72 -14.39 4.98 16.21
N ASP A 73 -14.83 4.03 15.37
CA ASP A 73 -14.02 3.49 14.27
C ASP A 73 -14.10 4.35 12.99
N ALA A 74 -14.86 5.46 12.99
CA ALA A 74 -15.02 6.36 11.85
C ALA A 74 -13.68 6.83 11.22
N PRO A 75 -12.60 7.13 11.99
CA PRO A 75 -11.31 7.50 11.39
C PRO A 75 -10.67 6.38 10.56
N ALA A 76 -10.89 5.10 10.92
CA ALA A 76 -10.41 3.94 10.15
C ALA A 76 -11.21 3.72 8.85
N LEU A 77 -12.44 4.23 8.77
CA LEU A 77 -13.30 4.14 7.59
C LEU A 77 -13.10 5.30 6.62
N ALA A 78 -12.39 6.35 7.00
CA ALA A 78 -12.22 7.57 6.22
C ALA A 78 -11.35 7.35 4.95
N ARG A 79 -11.37 8.31 4.03
CA ARG A 79 -10.39 8.47 2.96
C ARG A 79 -9.98 9.95 2.88
N PRO A 80 -8.73 10.29 3.16
CA PRO A 80 -7.67 9.40 3.63
C PRO A 80 -7.99 8.79 5.00
N VAL A 81 -7.51 7.57 5.23
CA VAL A 81 -7.64 6.93 6.53
C VAL A 81 -6.82 7.70 7.58
N ARG A 82 -7.36 7.84 8.80
CA ARG A 82 -6.71 8.51 9.93
C ARG A 82 -6.35 7.48 10.99
N ILE A 83 -5.43 6.57 10.63
CA ILE A 83 -5.13 5.37 11.42
C ILE A 83 -4.60 5.73 12.82
N GLU A 84 -3.73 6.72 12.95
CA GLU A 84 -3.18 7.16 14.24
C GLU A 84 -4.31 7.74 15.12
N ARG A 85 -5.14 8.65 14.56
CA ARG A 85 -6.29 9.20 15.30
C ARG A 85 -7.25 8.12 15.79
N TRP A 86 -7.44 7.04 14.98
CA TRP A 86 -8.26 5.90 15.38
C TRP A 86 -7.66 5.18 16.58
N LEU A 87 -6.35 4.88 16.52
CA LEU A 87 -5.65 4.19 17.59
C LEU A 87 -5.62 5.03 18.87
N ASP A 88 -5.27 6.32 18.75
CA ASP A 88 -5.15 7.24 19.90
C ASP A 88 -6.52 7.52 20.54
N GLY A 89 -7.60 7.48 19.75
CA GLY A 89 -8.96 7.71 20.23
C GLY A 89 -9.60 6.54 20.98
N MET A 90 -9.01 5.32 20.92
CA MET A 90 -9.56 4.13 21.57
C MET A 90 -8.93 3.86 22.92
N SER A 91 -9.76 3.66 23.94
CA SER A 91 -9.37 3.04 25.21
C SER A 91 -8.94 1.57 25.00
N THR A 92 -8.27 0.99 26.00
CA THR A 92 -7.90 -0.44 25.98
C THR A 92 -9.12 -1.37 25.84
N ALA A 93 -10.25 -1.01 26.46
CA ALA A 93 -11.50 -1.79 26.35
C ALA A 93 -12.04 -1.75 24.91
N GLU A 94 -12.04 -0.56 24.28
CA GLU A 94 -12.49 -0.40 22.90
C GLU A 94 -11.58 -1.10 21.90
N ARG A 95 -10.26 -1.09 22.12
CA ARG A 95 -9.29 -1.86 21.31
C ARG A 95 -9.52 -3.38 21.47
N ARG A 96 -9.83 -3.85 22.69
CA ARG A 96 -10.16 -5.27 22.94
C ARG A 96 -11.44 -5.68 22.23
N ALA A 97 -12.43 -4.79 22.18
CA ALA A 97 -13.71 -5.01 21.49
C ALA A 97 -13.59 -5.03 19.94
N LEU A 98 -12.42 -4.80 19.34
CA LEU A 98 -12.17 -5.08 17.92
C LEU A 98 -12.20 -6.59 17.62
N ASN A 99 -11.93 -7.43 18.62
CA ASN A 99 -12.11 -8.88 18.48
C ASN A 99 -13.57 -9.19 18.11
N GLY A 100 -13.77 -9.98 17.07
CA GLY A 100 -15.09 -10.26 16.52
C GLY A 100 -15.63 -9.19 15.56
N ARG A 101 -14.91 -8.07 15.34
CA ARG A 101 -15.32 -6.98 14.45
C ARG A 101 -14.41 -6.84 13.23
N ALA A 102 -13.12 -6.95 13.43
CA ALA A 102 -12.10 -6.85 12.39
C ALA A 102 -11.16 -8.06 12.45
N ASP A 103 -10.68 -8.52 11.32
CA ASP A 103 -9.89 -9.75 11.22
C ASP A 103 -8.49 -9.54 10.65
N THR A 104 -8.29 -8.56 9.76
CA THR A 104 -6.97 -8.25 9.19
C THR A 104 -6.92 -6.83 8.63
N GLN A 105 -5.76 -6.46 8.10
CA GLN A 105 -5.53 -5.20 7.36
C GLN A 105 -4.89 -5.49 6.00
N ALA A 106 -5.01 -4.54 5.07
CA ALA A 106 -4.29 -4.53 3.80
C ALA A 106 -3.64 -3.16 3.59
N LEU A 107 -2.44 -3.14 3.02
CA LEU A 107 -1.61 -1.95 2.88
C LEU A 107 -1.87 -1.24 1.55
N LEU A 108 -1.51 0.03 1.45
CA LEU A 108 -1.56 0.80 0.20
C LEU A 108 -0.88 0.02 -0.94
N GLY A 109 -1.60 -0.13 -2.04
CA GLY A 109 -1.13 -0.88 -3.20
C GLY A 109 -1.40 -2.38 -3.17
N ASP A 110 -1.85 -2.94 -2.05
CA ASP A 110 -2.22 -4.35 -2.01
C ASP A 110 -3.39 -4.62 -2.96
N ARG A 111 -3.22 -5.64 -3.80
CA ARG A 111 -4.28 -6.12 -4.69
C ARG A 111 -5.31 -6.90 -3.90
N VAL A 112 -6.57 -6.64 -4.17
CA VAL A 112 -7.72 -7.38 -3.64
C VAL A 112 -8.59 -7.87 -4.79
N ARG A 113 -9.33 -8.96 -4.58
CA ARG A 113 -10.39 -9.42 -5.48
C ARG A 113 -11.74 -9.08 -4.87
N VAL A 114 -12.57 -8.34 -5.60
CA VAL A 114 -13.91 -7.97 -5.15
C VAL A 114 -14.85 -9.15 -5.34
N VAL A 115 -15.50 -9.60 -4.27
CA VAL A 115 -16.39 -10.76 -4.31
C VAL A 115 -17.88 -10.40 -4.13
N ARG A 116 -18.16 -9.24 -3.51
CA ARG A 116 -19.52 -8.71 -3.33
C ARG A 116 -19.50 -7.21 -3.12
N LEU A 117 -20.56 -6.53 -3.53
CA LEU A 117 -20.79 -5.12 -3.24
C LEU A 117 -22.06 -4.93 -2.42
N ARG A 118 -22.05 -3.93 -1.52
CA ARG A 118 -23.20 -3.35 -0.83
C ARG A 118 -23.07 -1.82 -0.87
N PRO A 119 -24.12 -1.04 -0.61
CA PRO A 119 -24.03 0.41 -0.53
C PRO A 119 -22.86 0.85 0.35
N GLY A 120 -21.91 1.61 -0.21
CA GLY A 120 -20.69 2.08 0.48
C GLY A 120 -19.60 1.04 0.76
N TRP A 121 -19.82 -0.28 0.54
CA TRP A 121 -18.95 -1.36 0.96
C TRP A 121 -18.59 -2.33 -0.16
N ALA A 122 -17.41 -2.93 -0.05
CA ALA A 122 -16.98 -4.05 -0.88
C ALA A 122 -16.51 -5.20 0.01
N LYS A 123 -17.04 -6.42 -0.19
CA LYS A 123 -16.42 -7.64 0.33
C LYS A 123 -15.30 -7.99 -0.61
N VAL A 124 -14.10 -8.16 -0.07
CA VAL A 124 -12.89 -8.47 -0.82
C VAL A 124 -12.22 -9.72 -0.27
N VAL A 125 -11.34 -10.29 -1.09
CA VAL A 125 -10.38 -11.31 -0.67
C VAL A 125 -8.98 -10.73 -0.95
N VAL A 126 -8.05 -10.87 0.00
CA VAL A 126 -6.65 -10.45 -0.12
C VAL A 126 -5.79 -11.66 -0.49
N PRO A 127 -5.39 -11.85 -1.77
CA PRO A 127 -4.71 -13.08 -2.20
C PRO A 127 -3.32 -13.27 -1.58
N SER A 128 -2.67 -12.19 -1.17
CA SER A 128 -1.36 -12.25 -0.51
C SER A 128 -1.41 -12.77 0.93
N GLN A 129 -2.60 -12.90 1.52
CA GLN A 129 -2.82 -13.36 2.89
C GLN A 129 -3.53 -14.74 2.86
N PRO A 130 -2.81 -15.87 2.81
CA PRO A 130 -3.43 -17.19 2.89
C PRO A 130 -4.27 -17.34 4.15
N SER A 131 -5.45 -17.93 4.02
CA SER A 131 -6.43 -18.06 5.09
C SER A 131 -7.20 -19.37 4.96
N GLN A 132 -7.65 -19.94 6.07
CA GLN A 132 -8.59 -21.07 6.09
C GLN A 132 -10.03 -20.64 5.81
N LEU A 133 -10.31 -19.31 5.85
CA LEU A 133 -11.67 -18.76 5.65
C LEU A 133 -12.08 -18.72 4.17
N ASP A 134 -11.11 -18.60 3.26
CA ASP A 134 -11.33 -18.59 1.80
C ASP A 134 -10.03 -19.01 1.10
N PRO A 135 -10.07 -20.04 0.23
CA PRO A 135 -8.85 -20.54 -0.45
C PRO A 135 -8.22 -19.52 -1.39
N ARG A 136 -8.95 -18.48 -1.78
CA ARG A 136 -8.44 -17.39 -2.64
C ARG A 136 -7.59 -16.35 -1.87
N GLY A 137 -7.63 -16.37 -0.52
CA GLY A 137 -6.95 -15.44 0.38
C GLY A 137 -7.83 -14.98 1.54
N TYR A 138 -7.45 -13.93 2.24
CA TYR A 138 -8.16 -13.47 3.43
C TYR A 138 -9.42 -12.66 3.08
N PRO A 139 -10.64 -13.06 3.48
CA PRO A 139 -11.87 -12.35 3.16
C PRO A 139 -12.17 -11.26 4.20
N GLY A 140 -12.89 -10.20 3.78
CA GLY A 140 -13.43 -9.19 4.69
C GLY A 140 -14.11 -8.05 3.95
N TRP A 141 -14.77 -7.17 4.69
CA TRP A 141 -15.44 -5.99 4.17
C TRP A 141 -14.60 -4.75 4.37
N VAL A 142 -14.49 -3.92 3.32
CA VAL A 142 -13.82 -2.62 3.36
C VAL A 142 -14.74 -1.53 2.81
N PRO A 143 -14.65 -0.27 3.28
CA PRO A 143 -15.33 0.83 2.62
C PRO A 143 -14.92 0.92 1.15
N ARG A 144 -15.89 0.90 0.22
CA ARG A 144 -15.60 0.93 -1.23
C ARG A 144 -14.74 2.13 -1.62
N ARG A 145 -14.89 3.28 -0.95
CA ARG A 145 -14.06 4.48 -1.14
C ARG A 145 -12.57 4.29 -0.84
N GLN A 146 -12.19 3.25 -0.08
CA GLN A 146 -10.78 2.93 0.21
C GLN A 146 -10.11 2.07 -0.88
N LEU A 147 -10.84 1.73 -1.92
CA LEU A 147 -10.37 0.96 -3.07
C LEU A 147 -10.33 1.83 -4.33
N THR A 148 -9.50 1.41 -5.28
CA THR A 148 -9.50 1.89 -6.67
C THR A 148 -9.50 0.70 -7.62
N ALA A 149 -10.19 0.84 -8.76
CA ALA A 149 -10.15 -0.13 -9.85
C ALA A 149 -9.09 0.20 -10.90
N SER A 150 -8.40 1.35 -10.75
CA SER A 150 -7.30 1.72 -11.64
C SER A 150 -6.15 0.75 -11.49
N THR A 151 -5.71 0.15 -12.60
CA THR A 151 -4.53 -0.74 -12.59
C THR A 151 -3.29 0.08 -12.26
N PRO A 152 -2.47 -0.34 -11.28
CA PRO A 152 -1.21 0.33 -11.01
C PRO A 152 -0.29 0.38 -12.23
N VAL A 153 0.51 1.42 -12.32
CA VAL A 153 1.52 1.57 -13.36
C VAL A 153 2.45 0.35 -13.35
N ALA A 154 2.70 -0.22 -14.52
CA ALA A 154 3.69 -1.28 -14.67
C ALA A 154 5.10 -0.70 -14.44
N SER A 155 5.91 -1.39 -13.65
CA SER A 155 7.30 -1.01 -13.42
C SER A 155 8.15 -2.26 -13.20
N ARG A 156 9.39 -2.20 -13.70
CA ARG A 156 10.41 -3.23 -13.43
C ARG A 156 10.94 -3.21 -12.01
N GLN A 157 10.66 -2.15 -11.25
CA GLN A 157 11.13 -2.00 -9.87
C GLN A 157 10.01 -1.53 -8.96
N VAL A 158 10.04 -2.01 -7.73
CA VAL A 158 9.18 -1.57 -6.65
C VAL A 158 10.01 -1.02 -5.50
N ALA A 159 9.48 -0.02 -4.83
CA ALA A 159 10.01 0.51 -3.58
C ALA A 159 9.21 -0.10 -2.43
N THR A 160 9.86 -0.90 -1.58
CA THR A 160 9.27 -1.47 -0.36
C THR A 160 9.73 -0.68 0.85
N VAL A 161 8.77 -0.21 1.65
CA VAL A 161 9.05 0.52 2.90
C VAL A 161 9.64 -0.43 3.94
N VAL A 162 10.81 -0.09 4.50
CA VAL A 162 11.55 -0.89 5.48
C VAL A 162 11.76 -0.17 6.83
N ARG A 163 11.01 0.90 7.06
CA ARG A 163 10.85 1.56 8.38
C ARG A 163 9.42 1.37 8.85
N ARG A 164 9.16 1.39 10.18
CA ARG A 164 7.79 1.18 10.71
C ARG A 164 6.77 2.01 9.95
N THR A 165 7.08 3.27 9.72
CA THR A 165 6.29 4.16 8.87
C THR A 165 7.20 5.08 8.07
N ALA A 166 6.69 5.58 6.94
CA ALA A 166 7.39 6.55 6.10
C ALA A 166 6.39 7.57 5.52
N TRP A 167 6.87 8.76 5.17
CA TRP A 167 6.06 9.77 4.52
C TRP A 167 6.26 9.71 2.99
N LEU A 168 5.18 9.51 2.28
CA LEU A 168 5.08 9.94 0.89
C LEU A 168 4.92 11.46 0.86
N ARG A 169 5.64 12.12 -0.05
CA ARG A 169 5.65 13.55 -0.23
C ARG A 169 5.20 13.92 -1.63
N THR A 170 4.70 15.13 -1.82
CA THR A 170 4.38 15.64 -3.16
C THR A 170 5.61 15.60 -4.06
N ASP A 171 5.40 15.40 -5.37
CA ASP A 171 6.49 15.36 -6.38
C ASP A 171 6.95 16.77 -6.80
N GLN A 172 6.53 17.80 -6.08
CA GLN A 172 6.90 19.20 -6.26
C GLN A 172 8.16 19.56 -5.47
N ALA A 173 8.76 20.72 -5.77
CA ALA A 173 9.98 21.19 -5.10
C ALA A 173 9.82 21.33 -3.58
N ASP A 174 8.63 21.74 -3.10
CA ASP A 174 8.31 21.91 -1.68
C ASP A 174 8.25 20.58 -0.90
N GLY A 175 8.06 19.46 -1.59
CA GLY A 175 8.08 18.11 -1.00
C GLY A 175 7.17 17.96 0.22
N ARG A 176 5.96 18.57 0.23
CA ARG A 176 5.04 18.51 1.38
C ARG A 176 4.63 17.08 1.71
N ARG A 177 4.47 16.78 3.00
CA ARG A 177 3.94 15.48 3.47
C ARG A 177 2.53 15.27 2.93
N SER A 178 2.32 14.14 2.24
CA SER A 178 1.05 13.80 1.61
C SER A 178 0.36 12.64 2.34
N LEU A 179 1.03 11.49 2.43
CA LEU A 179 0.46 10.29 3.03
C LEU A 179 1.52 9.55 3.84
N ARG A 180 1.20 9.17 5.07
CA ARG A 180 2.04 8.29 5.89
C ARG A 180 1.70 6.84 5.57
N VAL A 181 2.72 6.03 5.23
CA VAL A 181 2.58 4.62 4.83
C VAL A 181 3.33 3.70 5.79
N SER A 182 2.90 2.45 5.83
CA SER A 182 3.41 1.41 6.71
C SER A 182 4.65 0.71 6.16
N PHE A 183 5.45 0.12 7.03
CA PHE A 183 6.35 -0.97 6.71
C PHE A 183 5.67 -2.01 5.80
N GLY A 184 6.39 -2.54 4.82
CA GLY A 184 5.87 -3.52 3.88
C GLY A 184 4.99 -2.94 2.75
N THR A 185 4.68 -1.62 2.75
CA THR A 185 4.03 -0.96 1.59
C THR A 185 4.94 -1.06 0.38
N ARG A 186 4.41 -1.53 -0.76
CA ARG A 186 5.13 -1.72 -2.03
C ARG A 186 4.50 -0.87 -3.12
N LEU A 187 5.27 0.01 -3.73
CA LEU A 187 4.79 0.89 -4.80
C LEU A 187 5.71 0.82 -6.02
N PRO A 188 5.15 0.86 -7.25
CA PRO A 188 5.93 0.93 -8.48
C PRO A 188 6.87 2.14 -8.51
N VAL A 189 8.13 1.94 -8.87
CA VAL A 189 9.10 3.01 -9.08
C VAL A 189 8.92 3.58 -10.48
N VAL A 190 8.73 4.90 -10.57
CA VAL A 190 8.56 5.63 -11.84
C VAL A 190 9.67 6.67 -12.09
N GLY A 191 10.64 6.76 -11.18
CA GLY A 191 11.81 7.63 -11.32
C GLY A 191 12.65 7.65 -10.05
N ARG A 192 13.84 8.22 -10.15
CA ARG A 192 14.82 8.36 -9.06
C ARG A 192 15.33 9.78 -8.98
N ALA A 193 15.70 10.21 -7.78
CA ALA A 193 16.44 11.43 -7.49
C ALA A 193 17.54 11.08 -6.45
N PRO A 194 18.52 11.93 -6.21
CA PRO A 194 19.67 11.61 -5.34
C PRO A 194 19.29 11.09 -3.95
N SER A 195 18.26 11.65 -3.31
CA SER A 195 17.83 11.30 -1.95
C SER A 195 16.43 10.73 -1.87
N SER A 196 15.73 10.53 -3.00
CA SER A 196 14.36 10.06 -3.04
C SER A 196 14.06 9.20 -4.26
N VAL A 197 13.01 8.39 -4.13
CA VAL A 197 12.44 7.57 -5.20
C VAL A 197 11.06 8.14 -5.55
N ARG A 198 10.77 8.30 -6.83
CA ARG A 198 9.43 8.65 -7.33
C ARG A 198 8.63 7.37 -7.49
N VAL A 199 7.49 7.30 -6.84
CA VAL A 199 6.61 6.13 -6.82
C VAL A 199 5.22 6.48 -7.30
N ALA A 200 4.58 5.56 -8.02
CA ALA A 200 3.19 5.70 -8.42
C ALA A 200 2.27 5.09 -7.36
N THR A 201 1.24 5.85 -6.95
CA THR A 201 0.17 5.33 -6.09
C THR A 201 -0.88 4.59 -6.91
N PRO A 202 -1.70 3.72 -6.30
CA PRO A 202 -2.80 3.05 -7.01
C PRO A 202 -3.84 4.01 -7.62
N THR A 203 -3.87 5.27 -7.16
CA THR A 203 -4.76 6.30 -7.70
C THR A 203 -4.16 7.11 -8.83
N GLY A 204 -2.95 6.75 -9.30
CA GLY A 204 -2.26 7.41 -10.41
C GLY A 204 -1.37 8.59 -10.01
N SER A 205 -1.42 9.05 -8.76
CA SER A 205 -0.56 10.14 -8.30
C SER A 205 0.89 9.68 -8.20
N VAL A 206 1.83 10.51 -8.67
CA VAL A 206 3.26 10.32 -8.43
C VAL A 206 3.66 11.07 -7.17
N LEU A 207 4.32 10.37 -6.25
CA LEU A 207 4.81 10.92 -4.98
C LEU A 207 6.29 10.54 -4.80
N ARG A 208 6.97 11.22 -3.87
CA ARG A 208 8.36 10.92 -3.50
C ARG A 208 8.44 10.25 -2.15
N ILE A 209 9.37 9.32 -2.01
CA ILE A 209 9.74 8.70 -0.75
C ILE A 209 11.26 8.72 -0.59
N ALA A 210 11.77 8.99 0.61
CA ALA A 210 13.20 9.03 0.86
C ALA A 210 13.85 7.66 0.61
N THR A 211 15.03 7.63 -0.01
CA THR A 211 15.77 6.40 -0.29
C THR A 211 16.16 5.66 1.00
N SER A 212 16.41 6.38 2.10
CA SER A 212 16.81 5.82 3.41
C SER A 212 15.74 5.00 4.11
N VAL A 213 14.49 5.03 3.63
CA VAL A 213 13.35 4.34 4.26
C VAL A 213 12.75 3.24 3.38
N VAL A 214 13.30 3.00 2.20
CA VAL A 214 12.86 1.97 1.26
C VAL A 214 14.01 1.10 0.77
N VAL A 215 13.67 -0.10 0.31
CA VAL A 215 14.51 -0.91 -0.57
C VAL A 215 13.84 -0.94 -1.94
N VAL A 216 14.62 -0.64 -2.99
CA VAL A 216 14.18 -0.74 -4.38
C VAL A 216 14.70 -2.05 -4.95
N HIS A 217 13.79 -2.88 -5.44
CA HIS A 217 14.12 -4.23 -5.93
C HIS A 217 13.19 -4.64 -7.06
N ASP A 218 13.50 -5.75 -7.75
CA ASP A 218 12.59 -6.37 -8.70
C ASP A 218 11.32 -6.85 -7.97
N PRO A 219 10.13 -6.74 -8.55
CA PRO A 219 8.89 -7.25 -7.95
C PRO A 219 8.91 -8.74 -7.59
N ALA A 220 9.72 -9.54 -8.28
CA ALA A 220 9.87 -10.99 -8.02
C ALA A 220 10.78 -11.29 -6.82
N ASP A 221 11.70 -10.37 -6.48
CA ASP A 221 12.66 -10.56 -5.42
C ASP A 221 12.12 -10.17 -4.04
N PRO A 222 12.69 -10.70 -2.94
CA PRO A 222 12.42 -10.22 -1.61
C PRO A 222 13.02 -8.80 -1.42
N ALA A 223 12.32 -7.95 -0.66
CA ALA A 223 12.87 -6.63 -0.30
C ALA A 223 14.08 -6.75 0.65
N ILE A 224 14.09 -7.77 1.48
CA ILE A 224 15.15 -8.07 2.44
C ILE A 224 15.55 -9.54 2.25
N PRO A 225 16.84 -9.87 2.12
CA PRO A 225 17.28 -11.27 1.98
C PRO A 225 16.74 -12.16 3.10
N PRO A 226 16.20 -13.37 2.80
CA PRO A 226 15.56 -14.26 3.76
C PRO A 226 16.59 -15.05 4.59
N THR A 227 17.26 -14.37 5.50
CA THR A 227 18.18 -15.01 6.46
C THR A 227 17.62 -15.00 7.87
N ARG A 228 18.04 -15.93 8.73
CA ARG A 228 17.63 -15.95 10.14
C ARG A 228 17.94 -14.62 10.85
N ALA A 229 19.10 -14.04 10.55
CA ALA A 229 19.51 -12.78 11.15
C ALA A 229 18.64 -11.60 10.69
N SER A 230 18.26 -11.54 9.41
CA SER A 230 17.42 -10.46 8.89
C SER A 230 15.97 -10.54 9.40
N LEU A 231 15.37 -11.74 9.45
CA LEU A 231 14.05 -11.96 10.04
C LEU A 231 14.01 -11.52 11.50
N VAL A 232 14.96 -11.99 12.33
CA VAL A 232 15.03 -11.56 13.73
C VAL A 232 15.20 -10.05 13.86
N ARG A 233 16.07 -9.44 13.06
CA ARG A 233 16.28 -7.98 13.06
C ARG A 233 15.03 -7.23 12.65
N THR A 234 14.30 -7.71 11.65
CA THR A 234 13.02 -7.10 11.22
C THR A 234 11.97 -7.22 12.31
N ALA A 235 11.72 -8.40 12.85
CA ALA A 235 10.73 -8.60 13.91
C ALA A 235 11.05 -7.75 15.15
N THR A 236 12.31 -7.70 15.59
CA THR A 236 12.74 -6.90 16.75
C THR A 236 12.66 -5.39 16.49
N SER A 237 12.72 -4.94 15.23
CA SER A 237 12.52 -3.51 14.90
C SER A 237 11.15 -2.98 15.29
N PHE A 238 10.17 -3.84 15.54
CA PHE A 238 8.82 -3.48 15.99
C PHE A 238 8.69 -3.37 17.52
N VAL A 239 9.72 -3.70 18.32
CA VAL A 239 9.67 -3.59 19.78
C VAL A 239 9.22 -2.18 20.20
N GLY A 240 8.23 -2.12 21.10
CA GLY A 240 7.59 -0.88 21.55
C GLY A 240 6.38 -0.45 20.72
N LEU A 241 6.09 -1.09 19.56
CA LEU A 241 4.85 -0.84 18.83
C LEU A 241 3.65 -1.43 19.60
N GLU A 242 2.56 -0.69 19.63
CA GLU A 242 1.34 -1.13 20.31
C GLU A 242 0.70 -2.33 19.62
N TYR A 243 0.18 -3.24 20.43
CA TYR A 243 -0.68 -4.32 19.94
C TYR A 243 -1.99 -3.74 19.42
N LEU A 244 -2.38 -4.18 18.24
CA LEU A 244 -3.70 -3.93 17.67
C LEU A 244 -4.29 -5.26 17.20
N TRP A 245 -5.47 -5.64 17.69
CA TRP A 245 -6.19 -6.77 17.14
C TRP A 245 -6.45 -6.58 15.66
N SER A 246 -6.26 -7.61 14.84
CA SER A 246 -6.28 -7.54 13.36
C SER A 246 -5.16 -6.71 12.72
N GLY A 247 -4.27 -6.12 13.50
CA GLY A 247 -3.23 -5.22 13.04
C GLY A 247 -2.19 -5.92 12.16
N LEU A 248 -1.81 -5.27 11.07
CA LEU A 248 -0.84 -5.76 10.09
C LEU A 248 -0.02 -4.60 9.53
N SER A 249 0.34 -3.65 10.38
CA SER A 249 1.00 -2.43 9.93
C SER A 249 1.96 -1.85 10.97
N GLY A 250 2.85 -0.97 10.52
CA GLY A 250 3.73 -0.20 11.40
C GLY A 250 3.03 0.83 12.28
N PHE A 251 1.70 0.92 12.22
CA PHE A 251 0.89 1.73 13.12
C PHE A 251 0.37 0.93 14.32
N GLY A 252 0.17 -0.36 14.17
CA GLY A 252 -0.25 -1.31 15.19
C GLY A 252 -0.30 -2.72 14.60
N ILE A 253 0.01 -3.73 15.41
CA ILE A 253 0.23 -5.09 14.92
C ILE A 253 -0.24 -6.13 15.93
N ASP A 254 -0.82 -7.24 15.45
CA ASP A 254 -1.08 -8.41 16.30
C ASP A 254 0.04 -9.46 16.21
N CYS A 255 -0.08 -10.56 16.94
CA CYS A 255 0.97 -11.57 17.04
C CYS A 255 1.30 -12.21 15.69
N SER A 256 0.29 -12.67 14.97
CA SER A 256 0.45 -13.33 13.67
C SER A 256 0.65 -12.32 12.53
N GLY A 257 0.19 -11.09 12.68
CA GLY A 257 0.49 -9.98 11.78
C GLY A 257 1.96 -9.59 11.81
N LEU A 258 2.60 -9.61 12.98
CA LEU A 258 4.04 -9.37 13.12
C LEU A 258 4.85 -10.40 12.34
N THR A 259 4.56 -11.68 12.53
CA THR A 259 5.26 -12.76 11.81
C THR A 259 4.94 -12.72 10.32
N TRP A 260 3.66 -12.53 9.95
CA TRP A 260 3.26 -12.46 8.55
C TRP A 260 3.93 -11.29 7.80
N LEU A 261 3.94 -10.09 8.39
CA LEU A 261 4.51 -8.90 7.76
C LEU A 261 6.03 -9.01 7.61
N ASP A 262 6.71 -9.60 8.61
CA ASP A 262 8.12 -9.89 8.57
C ASP A 262 8.45 -10.88 7.43
N TYR A 263 7.82 -12.04 7.41
CA TYR A 263 8.05 -13.04 6.37
C TYR A 263 7.71 -12.53 4.96
N ARG A 264 6.67 -11.70 4.83
CA ARG A 264 6.27 -11.09 3.55
C ARG A 264 7.40 -10.27 2.91
N VAL A 265 8.09 -9.42 3.66
CA VAL A 265 9.17 -8.58 3.09
C VAL A 265 10.43 -9.39 2.76
N HIS A 266 10.55 -10.58 3.35
CA HIS A 266 11.56 -11.57 3.03
C HIS A 266 11.16 -12.53 1.91
N GLY A 267 10.03 -12.29 1.22
CA GLY A 267 9.56 -13.10 0.11
C GLY A 267 8.98 -14.46 0.51
N ILE A 268 8.80 -14.73 1.78
CA ILE A 268 8.28 -16.00 2.29
C ILE A 268 6.78 -15.86 2.56
N ARG A 269 6.00 -16.72 1.93
CA ARG A 269 4.54 -16.71 2.07
C ARG A 269 4.12 -17.63 3.21
N ILE A 270 3.53 -17.05 4.26
CA ILE A 270 2.95 -17.78 5.39
C ILE A 270 1.47 -17.42 5.55
N PRO A 271 0.64 -18.24 6.21
CA PRO A 271 -0.74 -17.90 6.55
C PRO A 271 -0.82 -16.62 7.43
N ARG A 272 -1.99 -15.93 7.39
CA ARG A 272 -2.18 -14.68 8.15
C ARG A 272 -2.34 -14.93 9.65
N ASP A 273 -3.06 -16.00 10.04
CA ASP A 273 -3.44 -16.24 11.43
C ASP A 273 -2.55 -17.29 12.12
N ALA A 274 -2.43 -17.19 13.46
CA ALA A 274 -1.55 -18.03 14.25
C ALA A 274 -1.88 -19.54 14.13
N LEU A 275 -3.16 -19.92 14.15
CA LEU A 275 -3.55 -21.32 14.01
C LEU A 275 -3.09 -21.91 12.67
N PRO A 276 -3.43 -21.36 11.50
CA PRO A 276 -2.91 -21.90 10.26
C PRO A 276 -1.39 -21.75 10.13
N GLN A 277 -0.74 -20.74 10.74
CA GLN A 277 0.72 -20.71 10.81
C GLN A 277 1.29 -21.93 11.55
N SER A 278 0.65 -22.40 12.62
CA SER A 278 1.10 -23.59 13.35
C SER A 278 0.93 -24.91 12.58
N GLN A 279 0.10 -24.92 11.56
CA GLN A 279 -0.23 -26.09 10.74
C GLN A 279 0.62 -26.22 9.47
N HIS A 280 1.39 -25.17 9.13
CA HIS A 280 2.24 -25.13 7.95
C HIS A 280 3.71 -25.04 8.35
N GLY A 281 4.61 -25.16 7.35
CA GLY A 281 6.05 -25.22 7.60
C GLY A 281 6.49 -26.54 8.24
N THR A 282 7.79 -26.69 8.47
CA THR A 282 8.39 -27.90 9.06
C THR A 282 8.34 -27.82 10.57
N ALA A 283 7.82 -28.88 11.23
CA ALA A 283 7.86 -29.01 12.68
C ALA A 283 9.32 -29.14 13.15
N VAL A 284 9.69 -28.42 14.19
CA VAL A 284 11.07 -28.41 14.70
C VAL A 284 11.11 -28.41 16.22
N SER A 285 12.12 -29.09 16.79
CA SER A 285 12.46 -29.07 18.20
C SER A 285 13.94 -29.44 18.36
N PRO A 286 14.78 -28.65 19.03
CA PRO A 286 14.50 -27.32 19.59
C PRO A 286 14.38 -26.24 18.48
N PRO A 287 13.72 -25.09 18.76
CA PRO A 287 13.64 -24.00 17.83
C PRO A 287 14.98 -23.31 17.64
N ARG A 288 15.26 -22.84 16.43
CA ARG A 288 16.38 -21.97 16.06
C ARG A 288 15.90 -20.55 15.80
N ARG A 289 16.80 -19.56 15.78
CA ARG A 289 16.49 -18.16 15.45
C ARG A 289 15.61 -18.07 14.20
N ALA A 290 14.60 -17.23 14.24
CA ALA A 290 13.57 -17.04 13.22
C ALA A 290 12.55 -18.20 13.08
N ASP A 291 12.62 -19.29 13.86
CA ASP A 291 11.53 -20.25 13.91
C ASP A 291 10.32 -19.64 14.67
N LEU A 292 9.11 -19.96 14.26
CA LEU A 292 7.88 -19.51 14.91
C LEU A 292 7.49 -20.50 16.02
N MET A 293 7.17 -19.95 17.19
CA MET A 293 6.71 -20.71 18.36
C MET A 293 5.24 -20.44 18.61
N PHE A 294 4.46 -21.47 18.89
CA PHE A 294 3.02 -21.40 19.03
C PHE A 294 2.56 -21.74 20.44
N TYR A 295 1.42 -21.14 20.83
CA TYR A 295 0.87 -21.28 22.16
C TYR A 295 -0.61 -21.59 22.07
N ALA A 296 -1.05 -22.57 22.89
CA ALA A 296 -2.41 -23.11 22.86
C ALA A 296 -3.02 -23.20 24.26
N THR A 297 -4.32 -22.98 24.34
CA THR A 297 -5.13 -23.28 25.52
C THR A 297 -6.19 -24.28 25.11
N ALA A 298 -6.33 -25.37 25.88
CA ALA A 298 -7.23 -26.48 25.57
C ALA A 298 -7.06 -27.00 24.12
N GLY A 299 -5.82 -27.15 23.65
CA GLY A 299 -5.50 -27.63 22.30
C GLY A 299 -5.71 -26.61 21.16
N LYS A 300 -6.25 -25.43 21.45
CA LYS A 300 -6.53 -24.41 20.44
C LYS A 300 -5.41 -23.36 20.42
N VAL A 301 -4.65 -23.30 19.32
CA VAL A 301 -3.61 -22.28 19.11
C VAL A 301 -4.24 -20.91 19.01
N HIS A 302 -3.78 -19.98 19.84
CA HIS A 302 -4.28 -18.61 19.90
C HIS A 302 -3.18 -17.53 19.79
N HIS A 303 -1.89 -17.92 19.88
CA HIS A 303 -0.80 -16.98 19.88
C HIS A 303 0.42 -17.55 19.15
N VAL A 304 1.26 -16.64 18.64
CA VAL A 304 2.54 -16.93 17.98
C VAL A 304 3.60 -15.92 18.37
N SER A 305 4.85 -16.39 18.49
CA SER A 305 6.04 -15.60 18.65
C SER A 305 7.13 -16.05 17.68
N MET A 306 8.23 -15.31 17.59
CA MET A 306 9.44 -15.74 16.87
C MET A 306 10.58 -15.92 17.85
N TYR A 307 11.26 -17.06 17.80
CA TYR A 307 12.46 -17.30 18.58
C TYR A 307 13.64 -16.44 18.08
N VAL A 308 14.24 -15.66 18.96
CA VAL A 308 15.33 -14.73 18.59
C VAL A 308 16.71 -15.21 19.04
N GLY A 309 16.78 -16.37 19.70
CA GLY A 309 18.01 -16.94 20.27
C GLY A 309 18.13 -16.68 21.78
N ASN A 310 19.09 -17.33 22.42
CA ASN A 310 19.44 -17.15 23.85
C ASN A 310 18.21 -17.30 24.79
N GLY A 311 17.33 -18.25 24.50
CA GLY A 311 16.13 -18.46 25.32
C GLY A 311 15.13 -17.32 25.27
N GLN A 312 15.16 -16.47 24.22
CA GLN A 312 14.28 -15.31 24.06
C GLN A 312 13.40 -15.42 22.84
N MET A 313 12.25 -14.76 22.91
CA MET A 313 11.30 -14.59 21.80
C MET A 313 10.87 -13.14 21.63
N VAL A 314 10.56 -12.72 20.40
CA VAL A 314 9.85 -11.48 20.10
C VAL A 314 8.41 -11.80 19.79
N HIS A 315 7.47 -11.00 20.34
CA HIS A 315 6.05 -11.16 20.08
C HIS A 315 5.24 -9.86 20.30
N ALA A 316 4.04 -9.81 19.75
CA ALA A 316 3.01 -8.85 20.07
C ALA A 316 2.00 -9.53 21.03
N PRO A 317 2.04 -9.24 22.35
CA PRO A 317 1.43 -10.14 23.35
C PRO A 317 -0.10 -10.05 23.44
N GLY A 318 -0.70 -8.89 23.26
CA GLY A 318 -2.14 -8.70 23.37
C GLY A 318 -2.53 -7.22 23.61
N THR A 319 -3.83 -6.95 23.56
CA THR A 319 -4.39 -5.60 23.71
C THR A 319 -3.97 -4.95 25.03
N GLY A 320 -3.51 -3.70 24.96
CA GLY A 320 -3.00 -2.92 26.07
C GLY A 320 -1.50 -3.11 26.33
N LYS A 321 -0.85 -3.96 25.53
CA LYS A 321 0.60 -4.21 25.61
C LYS A 321 1.28 -3.80 24.30
N ARG A 322 2.61 -3.90 24.29
CA ARG A 322 3.47 -3.54 23.15
C ARG A 322 4.29 -4.75 22.72
N VAL A 323 4.72 -4.75 21.47
CA VAL A 323 5.73 -5.72 20.98
C VAL A 323 6.93 -5.69 21.88
N GLN A 324 7.38 -6.85 22.32
CA GLN A 324 8.47 -6.99 23.30
C GLN A 324 9.31 -8.23 23.01
N VAL A 325 10.52 -8.25 23.59
CA VAL A 325 11.37 -9.43 23.68
C VAL A 325 11.35 -9.90 25.12
N ILE A 326 11.02 -11.18 25.33
CA ILE A 326 10.97 -11.81 26.66
C ILE A 326 11.55 -13.22 26.65
N SER A 327 11.78 -13.80 27.83
CA SER A 327 12.18 -15.19 27.97
C SER A 327 11.07 -16.16 27.52
N ILE A 328 11.44 -17.20 26.78
CA ILE A 328 10.56 -18.33 26.46
C ILE A 328 10.12 -19.09 27.72
N SER A 329 10.88 -18.96 28.81
CA SER A 329 10.58 -19.59 30.12
C SER A 329 9.57 -18.81 30.95
N THR A 330 9.05 -17.65 30.43
CA THR A 330 7.96 -16.92 31.10
C THR A 330 6.79 -17.90 31.38
N PRO A 331 6.31 -18.00 32.64
CA PRO A 331 5.44 -19.10 33.09
C PRO A 331 4.25 -19.40 32.16
N THR A 332 3.47 -18.38 31.80
CA THR A 332 2.29 -18.52 30.91
C THR A 332 2.69 -19.15 29.56
N TYR A 333 3.72 -18.60 28.92
CA TYR A 333 4.14 -19.09 27.59
C TYR A 333 4.79 -20.47 27.64
N ARG A 334 5.51 -20.78 28.72
CA ARG A 334 6.07 -22.12 28.93
C ARG A 334 4.95 -23.17 29.09
N GLN A 335 3.90 -22.85 29.84
CA GLN A 335 2.76 -23.73 30.08
C GLN A 335 1.93 -23.96 28.80
N GLU A 336 1.73 -22.91 27.99
CA GLU A 336 0.91 -22.95 26.79
C GLU A 336 1.68 -23.36 25.53
N TYR A 337 2.99 -23.64 25.62
CA TYR A 337 3.80 -23.99 24.47
C TYR A 337 3.29 -25.21 23.72
N ALA A 338 2.97 -25.03 22.42
CA ALA A 338 2.37 -26.03 21.56
C ALA A 338 3.24 -26.42 20.35
N GLY A 339 4.54 -26.13 20.40
CA GLY A 339 5.48 -26.50 19.36
C GLY A 339 5.99 -25.33 18.54
N ALA A 340 6.91 -25.64 17.60
CA ALA A 340 7.51 -24.65 16.72
C ALA A 340 7.49 -25.09 15.25
N ARG A 341 7.50 -24.11 14.34
CA ARG A 341 7.53 -24.30 12.89
C ARG A 341 8.66 -23.48 12.26
N ARG A 342 9.31 -24.08 11.26
CA ARG A 342 10.31 -23.46 10.42
C ARG A 342 9.74 -23.22 9.03
N TYR A 343 9.91 -21.99 8.54
CA TYR A 343 9.52 -21.57 7.20
C TYR A 343 10.73 -21.22 6.33
N LEU A 344 11.89 -21.02 6.94
CA LEU A 344 13.17 -20.96 6.21
C LEU A 344 13.65 -22.38 5.89
N PRO A 345 14.26 -22.58 4.73
CA PRO A 345 14.91 -23.84 4.40
C PRO A 345 16.07 -24.18 5.36
#